data_ad4ee0c5d582574c55880bc247f701cd
#
_entry.id   ad4ee0c5d582574c55880bc247f701cd
#
_cell.length_a   1.000
_cell.length_b   1.000
_cell.length_c   1.000
_cell.angle_alpha   90.00
_cell.angle_beta   90.00
_cell.angle_gamma   90.00
#
_symmetry.space_group_name_H-M   'P 1'
#
loop_
_entity.id
_entity.type
_entity.pdbx_description
1 polymer ?
#
loop_
_entity_poly.entity_id
_entity_poly.type
_entity_poly.pdbx_seq_one_letter_code
_entity_poly.pdbx_strand_id
1 'polypeptide(L)'
;MKISAIIIAINSEELIGECIDSVSWVDEIVVVDHATDDNTVKIAKEKDAKVYKYPQGGTFSDWRNFGAKKANCPWVLYIDVDERVTPLLRKEILSKIGKEEKYSAYAIPR
;
A
#
# COMPACT_ATOMS: atom_id res chain seq x y z
N MET A 1 15.48 -4.41 -5.79
CA MET A 1 14.23 -5.15 -5.65
C MET A 1 13.06 -4.19 -5.80
N LYS A 2 12.06 -4.59 -6.55
CA LYS A 2 10.89 -3.75 -6.78
C LYS A 2 9.77 -4.10 -5.81
N ILE A 3 9.14 -3.06 -5.27
CA ILE A 3 8.12 -3.16 -4.24
C ILE A 3 6.86 -2.41 -4.66
N SER A 4 5.71 -3.03 -4.50
CA SER A 4 4.41 -2.38 -4.59
C SER A 4 3.84 -2.21 -3.19
N ALA A 5 3.51 -0.98 -2.80
CA ALA A 5 2.80 -0.74 -1.54
C ALA A 5 1.30 -0.89 -1.77
N ILE A 6 0.64 -1.61 -0.88
CA ILE A 6 -0.81 -1.84 -0.94
C ILE A 6 -1.44 -1.14 0.25
N ILE A 7 -2.33 -0.20 -0.02
CA ILE A 7 -3.04 0.58 0.99
C ILE A 7 -4.54 0.35 0.82
N ILE A 8 -5.21 -0.09 1.89
CA ILE A 8 -6.66 -0.21 1.91
C ILE A 8 -7.24 1.09 2.44
N ALA A 9 -8.15 1.71 1.71
CA ALA A 9 -8.70 3.00 2.09
C ALA A 9 -10.23 3.00 2.10
N ILE A 10 -10.80 3.50 3.20
CA ILE A 10 -12.22 3.73 3.37
C ILE A 10 -12.37 5.08 4.04
N ASN A 11 -12.90 6.09 3.34
CA ASN A 11 -13.13 7.43 3.90
C ASN A 11 -11.94 7.93 4.72
N SER A 12 -10.77 7.99 4.10
CA SER A 12 -9.50 8.27 4.77
C SER A 12 -8.83 9.54 4.25
N GLU A 13 -9.61 10.55 3.86
CA GLU A 13 -9.07 11.76 3.25
C GLU A 13 -8.06 12.51 4.12
N GLU A 14 -8.18 12.41 5.46
CA GLU A 14 -7.25 13.06 6.37
C GLU A 14 -5.94 12.30 6.56
N LEU A 15 -5.92 11.01 6.24
CA LEU A 15 -4.80 10.12 6.52
C LEU A 15 -4.05 9.68 5.27
N ILE A 16 -4.75 9.58 4.13
CA ILE A 16 -4.21 8.93 2.94
C ILE A 16 -2.98 9.65 2.37
N GLY A 17 -2.96 10.97 2.41
CA GLY A 17 -1.87 11.76 1.85
C GLY A 17 -0.54 11.46 2.54
N GLU A 18 -0.50 11.54 3.87
CA GLU A 18 0.71 11.26 4.64
C GLU A 18 1.11 9.79 4.54
N CYS A 19 0.15 8.89 4.49
CA CYS A 19 0.43 7.47 4.31
C CYS A 19 1.16 7.23 2.99
N ILE A 20 0.65 7.78 1.90
CA ILE A 20 1.29 7.66 0.59
C ILE A 20 2.68 8.27 0.61
N ASP A 21 2.83 9.46 1.19
CA ASP A 21 4.13 10.13 1.27
C ASP A 21 5.15 9.27 2.01
N SER A 22 4.74 8.54 3.05
CA SER A 22 5.66 7.70 3.83
C SER A 22 6.15 6.47 3.06
N VAL A 23 5.48 6.10 1.98
CA VAL A 23 5.90 4.98 1.11
C VAL A 23 6.26 5.44 -0.31
N SER A 24 6.50 6.73 -0.52
CA SER A 24 6.82 7.28 -1.83
C SER A 24 8.13 6.73 -2.43
N TRP A 25 8.95 6.08 -1.63
CA TRP A 25 10.19 5.43 -2.03
C TRP A 25 10.02 4.08 -2.72
N VAL A 26 8.80 3.51 -2.72
CA VAL A 26 8.53 2.24 -3.42
C VAL A 26 8.31 2.49 -4.92
N ASP A 27 8.28 1.40 -5.69
CA ASP A 27 8.16 1.47 -7.15
C ASP A 27 6.74 1.67 -7.62
N GLU A 28 5.76 1.20 -6.84
CA GLU A 28 4.35 1.28 -7.21
C GLU A 28 3.51 1.41 -5.95
N ILE A 29 2.50 2.28 -5.98
CA ILE A 29 1.54 2.41 -4.89
C ILE A 29 0.17 2.03 -5.41
N VAL A 30 -0.45 1.03 -4.79
CA VAL A 30 -1.79 0.56 -5.12
C VAL A 30 -2.71 0.89 -3.95
N VAL A 31 -3.74 1.67 -4.21
CA VAL A 31 -4.78 1.97 -3.22
C VAL A 31 -6.03 1.19 -3.58
N VAL A 32 -6.49 0.37 -2.67
CA VAL A 32 -7.76 -0.34 -2.81
C VAL A 32 -8.83 0.50 -2.11
N ASP A 33 -9.73 1.06 -2.92
CA ASP A 33 -10.82 1.91 -2.45
C ASP A 33 -12.05 1.06 -2.17
N HIS A 34 -12.51 1.06 -0.92
CA HIS A 34 -13.69 0.31 -0.52
C HIS A 34 -14.76 1.28 -0.02
N ALA A 35 -15.77 1.52 -0.86
CA ALA A 35 -16.95 2.32 -0.50
C ALA A 35 -16.64 3.74 0.00
N THR A 36 -15.63 4.38 -0.56
CA THR A 36 -15.24 5.75 -0.20
C THR A 36 -16.15 6.77 -0.87
N ASP A 37 -16.62 7.75 -0.10
CA ASP A 37 -17.43 8.85 -0.61
C ASP A 37 -16.88 10.24 -0.28
N ASP A 38 -15.64 10.32 0.22
CA ASP A 38 -14.93 11.58 0.48
C ASP A 38 -13.84 11.84 -0.59
N ASN A 39 -12.86 12.68 -0.28
CA ASN A 39 -11.79 13.04 -1.20
C ASN A 39 -10.60 12.07 -1.20
N THR A 40 -10.71 10.91 -0.57
CA THR A 40 -9.62 9.92 -0.48
C THR A 40 -9.06 9.56 -1.85
N VAL A 41 -9.93 9.22 -2.79
CA VAL A 41 -9.52 8.79 -4.14
C VAL A 41 -8.83 9.93 -4.88
N LYS A 42 -9.38 11.15 -4.78
CA LYS A 42 -8.79 12.32 -5.43
C LYS A 42 -7.37 12.58 -4.92
N ILE A 43 -7.18 12.55 -3.60
CA ILE A 43 -5.87 12.78 -2.99
C ILE A 43 -4.89 11.70 -3.44
N ALA A 44 -5.31 10.44 -3.42
CA ALA A 44 -4.45 9.33 -3.84
C ALA A 44 -4.00 9.49 -5.30
N LYS A 45 -4.91 9.85 -6.19
CA LYS A 45 -4.58 10.06 -7.60
C LYS A 45 -3.64 11.25 -7.82
N GLU A 46 -3.82 12.32 -7.05
CA GLU A 46 -2.94 13.49 -7.11
C GLU A 46 -1.50 13.14 -6.69
N LYS A 47 -1.31 12.10 -5.91
CA LYS A 47 0.00 11.61 -5.46
C LYS A 47 0.49 10.41 -6.28
N ASP A 48 -0.04 10.24 -7.48
CA ASP A 48 0.36 9.22 -8.45
C ASP A 48 0.15 7.77 -7.99
N ALA A 49 -0.74 7.53 -7.03
CA ALA A 49 -1.14 6.18 -6.66
C ALA A 49 -2.14 5.64 -7.68
N LYS A 50 -2.06 4.34 -7.91
CA LYS A 50 -3.03 3.62 -8.74
C LYS A 50 -4.19 3.22 -7.86
N VAL A 51 -5.39 3.72 -8.15
CA VAL A 51 -6.57 3.46 -7.33
C VAL A 51 -7.47 2.46 -8.03
N TYR A 52 -7.82 1.41 -7.30
CA TYR A 52 -8.73 0.37 -7.78
C TYR A 52 -9.89 0.24 -6.80
N LYS A 53 -11.10 0.33 -7.33
CA LYS A 53 -12.31 0.23 -6.53
C LYS A 53 -12.67 -1.21 -6.29
N TYR A 54 -12.86 -1.60 -5.03
CA TYR A 54 -13.35 -2.93 -4.67
C TYR A 54 -14.88 -2.87 -4.53
N PRO A 55 -15.60 -3.84 -5.07
CA PRO A 55 -17.05 -3.92 -4.88
C PRO A 55 -17.41 -4.04 -3.40
N GLN A 56 -18.66 -3.70 -3.05
CA GLN A 56 -19.11 -3.78 -1.67
C GLN A 56 -18.97 -5.20 -1.11
N GLY A 57 -18.73 -5.29 0.18
CA GLY A 57 -18.56 -6.54 0.89
C GLY A 57 -17.13 -7.01 0.97
N GLY A 58 -16.94 -8.27 1.34
CA GLY A 58 -15.62 -8.85 1.51
C GLY A 58 -15.03 -8.58 2.88
N THR A 59 -13.88 -9.19 3.12
CA THR A 59 -13.11 -9.03 4.35
C THR A 59 -11.84 -8.25 4.06
N PHE A 60 -11.12 -7.88 5.11
CA PHE A 60 -9.83 -7.22 4.98
C PHE A 60 -8.84 -8.07 4.17
N SER A 61 -8.89 -9.40 4.36
CA SER A 61 -8.06 -10.32 3.58
C SER A 61 -8.42 -10.30 2.10
N ASP A 62 -9.71 -10.22 1.77
CA ASP A 62 -10.16 -10.12 0.38
C ASP A 62 -9.62 -8.85 -0.28
N TRP A 63 -9.66 -7.74 0.42
CA TRP A 63 -9.19 -6.45 -0.10
C TRP A 63 -7.67 -6.47 -0.31
N ARG A 64 -6.91 -7.05 0.62
CA ARG A 64 -5.46 -7.22 0.48
C ARG A 64 -5.11 -8.10 -0.71
N ASN A 65 -5.79 -9.21 -0.86
CA ASN A 65 -5.58 -10.13 -1.99
C ASN A 65 -5.90 -9.45 -3.32
N PHE A 66 -6.96 -8.67 -3.36
CA PHE A 66 -7.32 -7.89 -4.53
C PHE A 66 -6.21 -6.90 -4.91
N GLY A 67 -5.71 -6.16 -3.94
CA GLY A 67 -4.60 -5.23 -4.15
C GLY A 67 -3.34 -5.93 -4.65
N ALA A 68 -3.01 -7.07 -4.06
CA ALA A 68 -1.85 -7.86 -4.46
C ALA A 68 -1.97 -8.34 -5.91
N LYS A 69 -3.17 -8.70 -6.36
CA LYS A 69 -3.40 -9.09 -7.76
C LYS A 69 -3.21 -7.94 -8.73
N LYS A 70 -3.45 -6.71 -8.29
CA LYS A 70 -3.25 -5.52 -9.12
C LYS A 70 -1.79 -5.05 -9.11
N ALA A 71 -1.00 -5.49 -8.15
CA ALA A 71 0.41 -5.12 -8.03
C ALA A 71 1.24 -5.76 -9.13
N ASN A 72 2.23 -5.03 -9.63
CA ASN A 72 3.10 -5.49 -10.71
C ASN A 72 4.51 -5.84 -10.25
N CYS A 73 4.85 -5.57 -8.99
CA CYS A 73 6.18 -5.82 -8.46
C CYS A 73 6.25 -7.17 -7.73
N PRO A 74 7.44 -7.81 -7.64
CA PRO A 74 7.57 -9.11 -7.00
C PRO A 74 7.40 -9.08 -5.47
N TRP A 75 7.56 -7.92 -4.86
CA TRP A 75 7.36 -7.73 -3.42
C TRP A 75 6.17 -6.83 -3.18
N VAL A 76 5.34 -7.16 -2.20
CA VAL A 76 4.25 -6.29 -1.75
C VAL A 76 4.48 -5.88 -0.31
N LEU A 77 4.22 -4.62 -0.04
CA LEU A 77 4.29 -4.03 1.29
C LEU A 77 2.86 -3.63 1.66
N TYR A 78 2.29 -4.32 2.65
CA TYR A 78 0.96 -3.96 3.15
C TYR A 78 1.10 -2.91 4.24
N ILE A 79 0.38 -1.81 4.09
CA ILE A 79 0.37 -0.76 5.09
C ILE A 79 -1.05 -0.23 5.27
N ASP A 80 -1.47 -0.07 6.52
CA ASP A 80 -2.77 0.51 6.82
C ASP A 80 -2.70 2.03 6.69
N VAL A 81 -3.82 2.65 6.36
CA VAL A 81 -3.87 4.08 6.05
C VAL A 81 -3.44 4.96 7.24
N ASP A 82 -3.57 4.46 8.46
CA ASP A 82 -3.13 5.16 9.68
C ASP A 82 -1.69 4.87 10.08
N GLU A 83 -1.00 4.01 9.31
CA GLU A 83 0.41 3.71 9.55
C GLU A 83 1.32 4.61 8.73
N ARG A 84 2.57 4.73 9.18
CA ARG A 84 3.61 5.49 8.48
C ARG A 84 4.90 4.70 8.47
N VAL A 85 5.53 4.63 7.31
CA VAL A 85 6.86 4.02 7.21
C VAL A 85 7.89 5.10 7.55
N THR A 86 8.57 4.91 8.70
CA THR A 86 9.64 5.80 9.11
C THR A 86 10.91 5.54 8.29
N PRO A 87 11.87 6.46 8.25
CA PRO A 87 13.16 6.21 7.57
C PRO A 87 13.87 4.97 8.13
N LEU A 88 13.77 4.71 9.42
CA LEU A 88 14.38 3.54 10.05
C LEU A 88 13.71 2.25 9.58
N LEU A 89 12.37 2.22 9.53
CA LEU A 89 11.62 1.06 9.06
C LEU A 89 11.89 0.81 7.58
N ARG A 90 11.95 1.86 6.76
CA ARG A 90 12.32 1.75 5.35
C ARG A 90 13.67 1.05 5.18
N LYS A 91 14.66 1.48 5.96
CA LYS A 91 16.01 0.90 5.91
C LYS A 91 15.97 -0.59 6.28
N GLU A 92 15.20 -0.94 7.30
CA GLU A 92 15.04 -2.32 7.72
C GLU A 92 14.39 -3.18 6.63
N ILE A 93 13.33 -2.71 6.02
CA ILE A 93 12.63 -3.43 4.94
C ILE A 93 13.59 -3.68 3.77
N LEU A 94 14.28 -2.65 3.31
CA LEU A 94 15.21 -2.75 2.18
C LEU A 94 16.37 -3.68 2.49
N SER A 95 16.87 -3.66 3.72
CA SER A 95 17.94 -4.55 4.14
C SER A 95 17.53 -6.02 4.09
N LYS A 96 16.33 -6.34 4.58
CA LYS A 96 15.83 -7.72 4.57
C LYS A 96 15.57 -8.24 3.18
N ILE A 97 14.98 -7.43 2.31
CA ILE A 97 14.73 -7.80 0.92
C ILE A 97 16.07 -8.00 0.19
N GLY A 98 17.03 -7.10 0.41
CA GLY A 98 18.35 -7.18 -0.21
C GLY A 98 19.16 -8.39 0.19
N LYS A 99 18.87 -8.98 1.37
CA LYS A 99 19.54 -10.20 1.87
C LYS A 99 18.82 -11.48 1.47
N GLU A 100 17.83 -11.37 0.59
CA GLU A 100 17.00 -12.49 0.15
C GLU A 100 16.22 -13.17 1.27
N GLU A 101 16.02 -12.49 2.37
CA GLU A 101 15.10 -12.98 3.41
C GLU A 101 13.68 -12.95 2.87
N LYS A 102 12.91 -13.99 3.18
CA LYS A 102 11.59 -14.18 2.60
C LYS A 102 10.58 -13.12 3.02
N TYR A 103 10.69 -12.62 4.24
CA TYR A 103 9.68 -11.72 4.80
C TYR A 103 10.30 -10.68 5.70
N SER A 104 9.72 -9.47 5.67
CA SER A 104 9.78 -8.52 6.76
C SER A 104 8.43 -8.53 7.47
N ALA A 105 8.25 -7.71 8.50
CA ALA A 105 6.95 -7.58 9.16
C ALA A 105 5.85 -7.09 8.21
N TYR A 106 6.21 -6.37 7.13
CA TYR A 106 5.26 -5.71 6.24
C TYR A 106 5.41 -6.11 4.78
N ALA A 107 6.59 -6.55 4.35
CA ALA A 107 6.86 -6.88 2.95
C ALA A 107 6.97 -8.37 2.74
N ILE A 108 6.24 -8.90 1.79
CA ILE A 108 6.21 -10.33 1.46
C ILE A 108 6.32 -10.51 -0.06
N PRO A 109 6.79 -11.69 -0.54
CA PRO A 109 6.75 -12.01 -1.97
C PRO A 109 5.30 -12.04 -2.45
N ARG A 110 5.10 -11.48 -3.61
CA ARG A 110 3.78 -11.50 -4.25
C ARG A 110 3.42 -12.90 -4.71
#